data_605354de525db4e2aad4295e6133f659
#
_entry.id   605354de525db4e2aad4295e6133f659
#
_cell.length_a   1.000
_cell.length_b   1.000
_cell.length_c   1.000
_cell.angle_alpha   90.00
_cell.angle_beta   90.00
_cell.angle_gamma   90.00
#
_symmetry.space_group_name_H-M   'P 1'
#
loop_
_entity.id
_entity.type
_entity.pdbx_description
1 polymer ?
#
loop_
_entity_poly.entity_id
_entity_poly.type
_entity_poly.pdbx_seq_one_letter_code
_entity_poly.pdbx_strand_id
1 'polypeptide(L)'
;MAAKEVKFHTEAREKMLRGVDILANAVKVTLGPKGRNVVIDKSFGAPRITKDGVTVAKEIELEDKFENMGAQMVREVASKTNDLAGDGTTTATVLAQAIVREGAKAVASGMNPMDLKRGIDKAVDAVVAELKTNARKVTRNDEIAQVGT
;
A
#
# COMPACT_ATOMS: atom_id res chain seq x y z
N MET A 1 10.56 -6.24 -29.96
CA MET A 1 10.49 -5.80 -28.56
C MET A 1 10.17 -4.31 -28.56
N ALA A 2 9.22 -3.86 -27.74
CA ALA A 2 8.96 -2.41 -27.62
C ALA A 2 10.17 -1.71 -26.99
N ALA A 3 10.49 -0.49 -27.47
CA ALA A 3 11.56 0.32 -26.92
C ALA A 3 11.29 0.61 -25.43
N LYS A 4 12.36 0.58 -24.63
CA LYS A 4 12.29 0.92 -23.21
C LYS A 4 12.64 2.40 -23.04
N GLU A 5 11.78 3.11 -22.32
CA GLU A 5 12.06 4.48 -21.88
C GLU A 5 12.91 4.43 -20.61
N VAL A 6 13.92 5.28 -20.52
CA VAL A 6 14.79 5.38 -19.34
C VAL A 6 14.72 6.81 -18.81
N LYS A 7 14.42 6.96 -17.52
CA LYS A 7 14.43 8.24 -16.80
C LYS A 7 15.35 8.17 -15.60
N PHE A 8 15.92 9.31 -15.24
CA PHE A 8 16.93 9.41 -14.19
C PHE A 8 16.54 10.46 -13.14
N HIS A 9 17.17 10.36 -11.96
CA HIS A 9 17.15 11.37 -10.92
C HIS A 9 15.75 11.73 -10.41
N THR A 10 15.52 13.02 -10.22
CA THR A 10 14.33 13.59 -9.59
C THR A 10 13.06 13.29 -10.38
N GLU A 11 13.09 13.43 -11.69
CA GLU A 11 11.91 13.18 -12.54
C GLU A 11 11.36 11.75 -12.39
N ALA A 12 12.24 10.76 -12.39
CA ALA A 12 11.83 9.37 -12.20
C ALA A 12 11.20 9.13 -10.82
N ARG A 13 11.85 9.68 -9.78
CA ARG A 13 11.35 9.56 -8.39
C ARG A 13 10.01 10.23 -8.19
N GLU A 14 9.83 11.45 -8.69
CA GLU A 14 8.58 12.21 -8.57
C GLU A 14 7.42 11.49 -9.23
N LYS A 15 7.62 10.95 -10.43
CA LYS A 15 6.59 10.17 -11.12
C LYS A 15 6.22 8.91 -10.34
N MET A 16 7.20 8.15 -9.87
CA MET A 16 6.96 6.96 -9.07
C MET A 16 6.20 7.30 -7.76
N LEU A 17 6.61 8.37 -7.06
CA LEU A 17 5.91 8.84 -5.85
C LEU A 17 4.47 9.24 -6.14
N ARG A 18 4.23 9.93 -7.26
CA ARG A 18 2.87 10.27 -7.70
C ARG A 18 2.02 9.03 -7.91
N GLY A 19 2.56 8.00 -8.55
CA GLY A 19 1.88 6.72 -8.73
C GLY A 19 1.54 6.03 -7.41
N VAL A 20 2.48 6.02 -6.46
CA VAL A 20 2.24 5.56 -5.08
C VAL A 20 1.09 6.32 -4.45
N ASP A 21 1.09 7.64 -4.56
CA ASP A 21 0.07 8.51 -3.96
C ASP A 21 -1.30 8.30 -4.59
N ILE A 22 -1.39 8.19 -5.90
CA ILE A 22 -2.66 7.98 -6.61
C ILE A 22 -3.32 6.67 -6.14
N LEU A 23 -2.59 5.57 -6.18
CA LEU A 23 -3.12 4.27 -5.77
C LEU A 23 -3.46 4.24 -4.28
N ALA A 24 -2.55 4.68 -3.43
CA ALA A 24 -2.77 4.66 -1.99
C ALA A 24 -3.95 5.55 -1.56
N ASN A 25 -4.12 6.72 -2.17
CA ASN A 25 -5.26 7.60 -1.89
C ASN A 25 -6.59 6.98 -2.34
N ALA A 26 -6.62 6.30 -3.47
CA ALA A 26 -7.82 5.59 -3.92
C ALA A 26 -8.21 4.45 -2.96
N VAL A 27 -7.22 3.69 -2.47
CA VAL A 27 -7.43 2.63 -1.48
C VAL A 27 -7.82 3.20 -0.11
N LYS A 28 -7.18 4.28 0.32
CA LYS A 28 -7.38 4.92 1.63
C LYS A 28 -8.81 5.35 1.90
N VAL A 29 -9.58 5.72 0.88
CA VAL A 29 -10.99 6.14 1.05
C VAL A 29 -11.88 5.02 1.57
N THR A 30 -11.45 3.78 1.48
CA THR A 30 -12.19 2.61 2.00
C THR A 30 -11.93 2.32 3.47
N LEU A 31 -10.97 3.02 4.11
CA LEU A 31 -10.48 2.70 5.45
C LEU A 31 -11.47 3.08 6.56
N GLY A 32 -11.67 2.13 7.47
CA GLY A 32 -12.33 2.35 8.76
C GLY A 32 -13.84 2.59 8.70
N PRO A 33 -14.47 3.01 9.81
CA PRO A 33 -15.93 3.14 9.93
C PRO A 33 -16.52 4.19 8.96
N LYS A 34 -15.76 5.22 8.62
CA LYS A 34 -16.14 6.25 7.65
C LYS A 34 -15.73 5.91 6.22
N GLY A 35 -15.22 4.70 6.00
CA GLY A 35 -14.81 4.25 4.67
C GLY A 35 -15.94 4.29 3.65
N ARG A 36 -15.60 4.69 2.42
CA ARG A 36 -16.53 4.83 1.29
C ARG A 36 -16.34 3.70 0.31
N ASN A 37 -17.38 3.42 -0.46
CA ASN A 37 -17.25 2.56 -1.63
C ASN A 37 -16.49 3.30 -2.73
N VAL A 38 -15.68 2.55 -3.47
CA VAL A 38 -15.04 2.98 -4.71
C VAL A 38 -15.83 2.40 -5.86
N VAL A 39 -16.11 3.23 -6.86
CA VAL A 39 -16.73 2.82 -8.12
C VAL A 39 -15.61 2.75 -9.16
N ILE A 40 -15.45 1.59 -9.75
CA ILE A 40 -14.39 1.31 -10.73
C ILE A 40 -15.06 1.07 -12.07
N ASP A 41 -14.68 1.85 -13.08
CA ASP A 41 -15.11 1.66 -14.45
C ASP A 41 -14.54 0.36 -15.03
N LYS A 42 -15.32 -0.27 -15.90
CA LYS A 42 -14.90 -1.49 -16.60
C LYS A 42 -15.09 -1.31 -18.09
N SER A 43 -14.14 -1.80 -18.87
CA SER A 43 -14.20 -1.77 -20.34
C SER A 43 -15.44 -2.52 -20.88
N PHE A 44 -15.96 -3.49 -20.13
CA PHE A 44 -17.18 -4.23 -20.46
C PHE A 44 -17.99 -4.53 -19.21
N GLY A 45 -19.31 -4.25 -19.28
CA GLY A 45 -20.27 -4.53 -18.22
C GLY A 45 -20.48 -3.32 -17.28
N ALA A 46 -21.19 -3.58 -16.17
CA ALA A 46 -21.48 -2.56 -15.17
C ALA A 46 -20.24 -2.17 -14.35
N PRO A 47 -20.14 -0.92 -13.88
CA PRO A 47 -19.09 -0.50 -12.96
C PRO A 47 -19.04 -1.39 -11.71
N ARG A 48 -17.84 -1.67 -11.23
CA ARG A 48 -17.64 -2.44 -10.00
C ARG A 48 -17.67 -1.51 -8.80
N ILE A 49 -18.50 -1.82 -7.82
CA ILE A 49 -18.57 -1.09 -6.56
C ILE A 49 -17.96 -1.97 -5.48
N THR A 50 -16.96 -1.45 -4.75
CA THR A 50 -16.27 -2.21 -3.72
C THR A 50 -15.74 -1.33 -2.60
N LYS A 51 -15.61 -1.92 -1.40
CA LYS A 51 -14.86 -1.37 -0.26
C LYS A 51 -13.54 -2.10 -0.01
N ASP A 52 -13.30 -3.19 -0.71
CA ASP A 52 -12.12 -4.01 -0.51
C ASP A 52 -10.88 -3.35 -1.11
N GLY A 53 -9.92 -3.02 -0.25
CA GLY A 53 -8.71 -2.29 -0.62
C GLY A 53 -7.83 -3.04 -1.61
N VAL A 54 -7.70 -4.36 -1.52
CA VAL A 54 -6.90 -5.14 -2.47
C VAL A 54 -7.55 -5.19 -3.85
N THR A 55 -8.88 -5.27 -3.90
CA THR A 55 -9.63 -5.21 -5.16
C THR A 55 -9.44 -3.85 -5.84
N VAL A 56 -9.56 -2.74 -5.08
CA VAL A 56 -9.30 -1.40 -5.62
C VAL A 56 -7.87 -1.30 -6.14
N ALA A 57 -6.88 -1.75 -5.37
CA ALA A 57 -5.47 -1.70 -5.77
C ALA A 57 -5.17 -2.48 -7.05
N LYS A 58 -5.84 -3.62 -7.26
CA LYS A 58 -5.64 -4.46 -8.45
C LYS A 58 -6.21 -3.87 -9.73
N GLU A 59 -7.26 -3.08 -9.63
CA GLU A 59 -7.95 -2.51 -10.80
C GLU A 59 -7.35 -1.17 -11.27
N ILE A 60 -6.50 -0.52 -10.46
CA ILE A 60 -5.90 0.77 -10.82
C ILE A 60 -4.72 0.57 -11.77
N GLU A 61 -4.83 1.13 -12.96
CA GLU A 61 -3.77 1.26 -13.95
C GLU A 61 -3.64 2.72 -14.37
N LEU A 62 -2.39 3.20 -14.50
CA LEU A 62 -2.09 4.58 -14.84
C LEU A 62 -1.47 4.65 -16.24
N GLU A 63 -1.81 5.69 -17.00
CA GLU A 63 -1.33 5.88 -18.37
C GLU A 63 0.19 6.12 -18.42
N ASP A 64 0.73 6.95 -17.51
CA ASP A 64 2.16 7.17 -17.43
C ASP A 64 2.86 5.92 -16.86
N LYS A 65 3.79 5.36 -17.61
CA LYS A 65 4.51 4.13 -17.28
C LYS A 65 5.27 4.21 -15.95
N PHE A 66 5.85 5.37 -15.61
CA PHE A 66 6.61 5.55 -14.37
C PHE A 66 5.69 5.73 -13.17
N GLU A 67 4.58 6.44 -13.33
CA GLU A 67 3.53 6.49 -12.31
C GLU A 67 2.94 5.10 -12.08
N ASN A 68 2.67 4.36 -13.15
CA ASN A 68 2.15 3.00 -13.05
C ASN A 68 3.14 2.04 -12.35
N MET A 69 4.44 2.20 -12.53
CA MET A 69 5.45 1.43 -11.78
C MET A 69 5.36 1.72 -10.27
N GLY A 70 5.20 2.96 -9.86
CA GLY A 70 4.97 3.34 -8.45
C GLY A 70 3.68 2.73 -7.90
N ALA A 71 2.60 2.79 -8.65
CA ALA A 71 1.33 2.15 -8.29
C ALA A 71 1.48 0.63 -8.15
N GLN A 72 2.19 -0.03 -9.08
CA GLN A 72 2.43 -1.47 -9.01
C GLN A 72 3.21 -1.90 -7.76
N MET A 73 4.17 -1.11 -7.28
CA MET A 73 4.89 -1.40 -6.03
C MET A 73 3.94 -1.43 -4.83
N VAL A 74 3.01 -0.50 -4.74
CA VAL A 74 2.03 -0.47 -3.65
C VAL A 74 0.96 -1.56 -3.83
N ARG A 75 0.57 -1.87 -5.06
CA ARG A 75 -0.29 -3.02 -5.37
C ARG A 75 0.32 -4.33 -4.85
N GLU A 76 1.62 -4.51 -5.03
CA GLU A 76 2.34 -5.67 -4.53
C GLU A 76 2.27 -5.79 -3.00
N VAL A 77 2.38 -4.67 -2.27
CA VAL A 77 2.20 -4.63 -0.81
C VAL A 77 0.80 -5.11 -0.42
N ALA A 78 -0.24 -4.59 -1.07
CA ALA A 78 -1.62 -4.99 -0.80
C ALA A 78 -1.83 -6.49 -1.10
N SER A 79 -1.31 -6.98 -2.22
CA SER A 79 -1.44 -8.39 -2.61
C SER A 79 -0.73 -9.33 -1.63
N LYS A 80 0.51 -9.04 -1.26
CA LYS A 80 1.26 -9.83 -0.27
C LYS A 80 0.59 -9.85 1.10
N THR A 81 0.05 -8.72 1.54
CA THR A 81 -0.70 -8.66 2.80
C THR A 81 -1.95 -9.54 2.74
N ASN A 82 -2.68 -9.51 1.62
CA ASN A 82 -3.83 -10.36 1.41
C ASN A 82 -3.46 -11.85 1.41
N ASP A 83 -2.39 -12.23 0.75
CA ASP A 83 -1.95 -13.62 0.63
C ASP A 83 -1.47 -14.20 1.99
N LEU A 84 -0.87 -13.36 2.84
CA LEU A 84 -0.34 -13.78 4.14
C LEU A 84 -1.37 -13.72 5.27
N ALA A 85 -2.23 -12.72 5.29
CA ALA A 85 -3.13 -12.45 6.40
C ALA A 85 -4.63 -12.43 6.03
N GLY A 86 -4.95 -12.19 4.76
CA GLY A 86 -6.34 -12.06 4.28
C GLY A 86 -7.05 -10.79 4.75
N ASP A 87 -6.37 -9.94 5.52
CA ASP A 87 -6.91 -8.70 6.11
C ASP A 87 -5.79 -7.64 6.24
N GLY A 88 -6.20 -6.40 6.52
CA GLY A 88 -5.26 -5.29 6.73
C GLY A 88 -4.64 -4.72 5.45
N THR A 89 -5.13 -5.04 4.28
CA THR A 89 -4.60 -4.60 2.98
C THR A 89 -4.61 -3.08 2.82
N THR A 90 -5.68 -2.42 3.24
CA THR A 90 -5.80 -0.96 3.23
C THR A 90 -4.80 -0.32 4.20
N THR A 91 -4.67 -0.86 5.42
CA THR A 91 -3.71 -0.38 6.42
C THR A 91 -2.28 -0.52 5.91
N ALA A 92 -1.91 -1.67 5.34
CA ALA A 92 -0.59 -1.90 4.76
C ALA A 92 -0.29 -0.91 3.61
N THR A 93 -1.27 -0.63 2.76
CA THR A 93 -1.16 0.34 1.68
C THR A 93 -0.89 1.76 2.21
N VAL A 94 -1.62 2.19 3.23
CA VAL A 94 -1.45 3.51 3.87
C VAL A 94 -0.08 3.63 4.55
N LEU A 95 0.36 2.58 5.24
CA LEU A 95 1.69 2.53 5.86
C LEU A 95 2.80 2.58 4.80
N ALA A 96 2.67 1.82 3.72
CA ALA A 96 3.63 1.84 2.62
C ALA A 96 3.75 3.24 2.01
N GLN A 97 2.63 3.93 1.77
CA GLN A 97 2.63 5.32 1.30
C GLN A 97 3.39 6.24 2.26
N ALA A 98 3.09 6.16 3.55
CA ALA A 98 3.71 7.01 4.56
C ALA A 98 5.24 6.78 4.63
N ILE A 99 5.68 5.52 4.66
CA ILE A 99 7.10 5.15 4.69
C ILE A 99 7.83 5.66 3.44
N VAL A 100 7.24 5.46 2.25
CA VAL A 100 7.84 5.89 0.99
C VAL A 100 7.93 7.41 0.91
N ARG A 101 6.89 8.15 1.31
CA ARG A 101 6.88 9.62 1.28
C ARG A 101 7.91 10.22 2.23
N GLU A 102 7.95 9.75 3.48
CA GLU A 102 8.93 10.26 4.46
C GLU A 102 10.36 9.83 4.11
N GLY A 103 10.54 8.59 3.62
CA GLY A 103 11.82 8.11 3.13
C GLY A 103 12.34 8.92 1.94
N ALA A 104 11.48 9.27 1.00
CA ALA A 104 11.84 10.10 -0.14
C ALA A 104 12.28 11.52 0.28
N LYS A 105 11.61 12.12 1.26
CA LYS A 105 12.02 13.42 1.84
C LYS A 105 13.40 13.32 2.50
N ALA A 106 13.63 12.27 3.28
CA ALA A 106 14.91 12.06 3.95
C ALA A 106 16.05 11.90 2.94
N VAL A 107 15.85 11.13 1.87
CA VAL A 107 16.84 10.96 0.79
C VAL A 107 17.05 12.27 0.03
N ALA A 108 16.00 13.04 -0.26
CA ALA A 108 16.10 14.33 -0.91
C ALA A 108 16.88 15.35 -0.07
N SER A 109 16.83 15.24 1.26
CA SER A 109 17.62 16.07 2.19
C SER A 109 19.07 15.59 2.39
N GLY A 110 19.50 14.55 1.68
CA GLY A 110 20.88 14.05 1.68
C GLY A 110 21.15 12.84 2.58
N MET A 111 20.12 12.24 3.16
CA MET A 111 20.29 10.99 3.92
C MET A 111 20.72 9.83 3.02
N ASN A 112 21.65 9.02 3.49
CA ASN A 112 22.07 7.82 2.77
C ASN A 112 20.91 6.80 2.72
N PRO A 113 20.47 6.35 1.53
CA PRO A 113 19.34 5.42 1.40
C PRO A 113 19.57 4.07 2.10
N MET A 114 20.81 3.59 2.16
CA MET A 114 21.15 2.33 2.81
C MET A 114 21.08 2.44 4.35
N ASP A 115 21.42 3.59 4.91
CA ASP A 115 21.28 3.86 6.33
C ASP A 115 19.81 3.99 6.71
N LEU A 116 19.04 4.68 5.86
CA LEU A 116 17.58 4.76 6.01
C LEU A 116 16.95 3.37 6.01
N LYS A 117 17.33 2.52 5.06
CA LYS A 117 16.84 1.13 5.00
C LYS A 117 17.16 0.37 6.29
N ARG A 118 18.39 0.44 6.78
CA ARG A 118 18.79 -0.21 8.05
C ARG A 118 17.98 0.29 9.24
N GLY A 119 17.67 1.59 9.26
CA GLY A 119 16.80 2.19 10.28
C GLY A 119 15.37 1.64 10.21
N ILE A 120 14.80 1.55 9.01
CA ILE A 120 13.47 0.97 8.78
C ILE A 120 13.43 -0.49 9.24
N ASP A 121 14.41 -1.30 8.86
CA ASP A 121 14.48 -2.72 9.25
C ASP A 121 14.47 -2.87 10.78
N LYS A 122 15.31 -2.11 11.49
CA LYS A 122 15.34 -2.11 12.98
C LYS A 122 14.00 -1.67 13.59
N ALA A 123 13.36 -0.67 13.02
CA ALA A 123 12.06 -0.20 13.49
C ALA A 123 10.98 -1.28 13.30
N VAL A 124 10.99 -1.95 12.14
CA VAL A 124 10.05 -3.05 11.87
C VAL A 124 10.25 -4.20 12.86
N ASP A 125 11.49 -4.62 13.13
CA ASP A 125 11.78 -5.68 14.10
C ASP A 125 11.26 -5.33 15.49
N ALA A 126 11.49 -4.10 15.95
CA ALA A 126 11.02 -3.63 17.26
C ALA A 126 9.49 -3.59 17.33
N VAL A 127 8.82 -3.05 16.30
CA VAL A 127 7.35 -2.98 16.24
C VAL A 127 6.73 -4.37 16.19
N VAL A 128 7.31 -5.28 15.39
CA VAL A 128 6.81 -6.67 15.30
C VAL A 128 6.97 -7.42 16.63
N ALA A 129 8.08 -7.20 17.35
CA ALA A 129 8.27 -7.78 18.68
C ALA A 129 7.22 -7.28 19.67
N GLU A 130 6.95 -5.98 19.68
CA GLU A 130 5.94 -5.36 20.55
C GLU A 130 4.52 -5.84 20.21
N LEU A 131 4.19 -5.91 18.91
CA LEU A 131 2.90 -6.44 18.45
C LEU A 131 2.69 -7.89 18.91
N LYS A 132 3.72 -8.74 18.86
CA LYS A 132 3.64 -10.13 19.34
C LYS A 132 3.39 -10.20 20.85
N THR A 133 3.96 -9.28 21.61
CA THR A 133 3.77 -9.19 23.06
C THR A 133 2.36 -8.76 23.41
N ASN A 134 1.79 -7.82 22.65
CA ASN A 134 0.46 -7.26 22.89
C ASN A 134 -0.66 -8.08 22.22
N ALA A 135 -0.33 -8.98 21.30
CA ALA A 135 -1.33 -9.78 20.58
C ALA A 135 -2.02 -10.80 21.50
N ARG A 136 -3.35 -10.76 21.49
CA ARG A 136 -4.17 -11.76 22.16
C ARG A 136 -4.62 -12.81 21.14
N LYS A 137 -4.34 -14.08 21.44
CA LYS A 137 -4.86 -15.19 20.62
C LYS A 137 -6.35 -15.39 20.88
N VAL A 138 -7.12 -15.41 19.80
CA VAL A 138 -8.54 -15.78 19.81
C VAL A 138 -8.61 -17.30 19.66
N THR A 139 -9.26 -17.98 20.64
CA THR A 139 -9.29 -19.45 20.68
C THR A 139 -10.71 -20.01 20.78
N ARG A 140 -11.68 -19.19 21.21
CA ARG A 140 -13.06 -19.62 21.46
C ARG A 140 -13.99 -19.03 20.42
N ASN A 141 -15.08 -19.76 20.11
CA ASN A 141 -16.05 -19.34 19.10
C ASN A 141 -16.79 -18.03 19.48
N ASP A 142 -17.02 -17.79 20.77
CA ASP A 142 -17.60 -16.54 21.28
C ASP A 142 -16.64 -15.34 21.08
N GLU A 143 -15.35 -15.55 21.27
CA GLU A 143 -14.34 -14.53 20.99
C GLU A 143 -14.24 -14.21 19.47
N ILE A 144 -14.37 -15.24 18.61
CA ILE A 144 -14.42 -15.04 17.15
C ILE A 144 -15.63 -14.18 16.78
N ALA A 145 -16.79 -14.46 17.35
CA ALA A 145 -18.00 -13.67 17.14
C ALA A 145 -17.81 -12.21 17.60
N GLN A 146 -17.17 -11.98 18.76
CA GLN A 146 -16.89 -10.63 19.28
C GLN A 146 -15.94 -9.83 18.38
N VAL A 147 -14.96 -10.48 17.75
CA VAL A 147 -14.06 -9.82 16.79
C VAL A 147 -14.76 -9.48 15.48
N GLY A 148 -15.75 -10.28 15.08
CA GLY A 148 -16.53 -10.09 13.85
C GLY A 148 -17.69 -9.11 13.95
N THR A 149 -18.01 -8.61 15.13
CA THR A 149 -19.12 -7.67 15.40
C THR A 149 -18.61 -6.24 15.48
#